data_e3782e5596dfb3f190de1334196ba96e
#
_entry.id   e3782e5596dfb3f190de1334196ba96e
#
_cell.length_a   1.000
_cell.length_b   1.000
_cell.length_c   1.000
_cell.angle_alpha   90.00
_cell.angle_beta   90.00
_cell.angle_gamma   90.00
#
_symmetry.space_group_name_H-M   'P 1'
#
loop_
_entity.id
_entity.type
_entity.pdbx_description
1 polymer ?
#
loop_
_entity_poly.entity_id
_entity_poly.type
_entity_poly.pdbx_seq_one_letter_code
_entity_poly.pdbx_strand_id
1 'polypeptide(L)'
;MRCLTLPWPLDLGKAVKDHVDLPGSNLVYDFHGDPLSAELFIVMEGNQFMVIPDVLEAFFRHLGRRAEVFYVTLPPPRFRPLIEGHPLAIGNLVLKFRPQVVMGPPDFMSKIKDLVTEPKTFVRNKGVVLLVQKGNPKGIKGPEDLIREEIKIAISNPKTEVNSFKTYLAALEHVPGLKEKIEKEAIFSQVIHHREVPAFVFEGLADVAPLYFHFAYYYQNPRFFETPLFDYLEFPEGAAQQGEYQVALMKGAEEEELPRAWQAFLLTNEARELYISHGFAG
;
A
#
# COMPACT_ATOMS: atom_id res chain seq x y z
N MET A 1 12.11 -8.39 22.02
CA MET A 1 11.14 -7.85 21.05
C MET A 1 10.41 -9.07 20.47
N ARG A 2 9.08 -9.15 20.62
CA ARG A 2 8.30 -10.24 19.99
C ARG A 2 8.18 -9.91 18.50
N CYS A 3 8.53 -10.86 17.64
CA CYS A 3 8.30 -10.72 16.20
C CYS A 3 6.80 -10.83 15.94
N LEU A 4 6.20 -9.79 15.36
CA LEU A 4 4.81 -9.82 14.96
C LEU A 4 4.72 -10.51 13.59
N THR A 5 3.86 -11.51 13.50
CA THR A 5 3.69 -12.29 12.27
C THR A 5 2.21 -12.44 11.93
N LEU A 6 1.91 -12.39 10.65
CA LEU A 6 0.64 -12.82 10.09
C LEU A 6 0.84 -14.14 9.33
N PRO A 7 -0.21 -14.95 9.16
CA PRO A 7 -0.15 -16.09 8.24
C PRO A 7 0.23 -15.62 6.83
N TRP A 8 1.05 -16.43 6.14
CA TRP A 8 1.42 -16.15 4.77
C TRP A 8 0.20 -16.30 3.84
N PRO A 9 0.04 -15.41 2.86
CA PRO A 9 -0.94 -15.58 1.80
C PRO A 9 -0.70 -16.87 1.01
N LEU A 10 -1.76 -17.59 0.65
CA LEU A 10 -1.69 -18.91 0.01
C LEU A 10 -0.92 -18.93 -1.32
N ASP A 11 -0.97 -17.84 -2.08
CA ASP A 11 -0.36 -17.74 -3.41
C ASP A 11 1.04 -17.15 -3.42
N LEU A 12 1.55 -16.62 -2.31
CA LEU A 12 2.92 -16.10 -2.23
C LEU A 12 3.98 -17.14 -2.56
N GLY A 13 3.73 -18.41 -2.24
CA GLY A 13 4.64 -19.51 -2.57
C GLY A 13 4.89 -19.71 -4.08
N LYS A 14 4.07 -19.11 -4.95
CA LYS A 14 4.20 -19.18 -6.42
C LYS A 14 4.88 -17.94 -7.01
N ALA A 15 4.80 -16.79 -6.33
CA ALA A 15 5.24 -15.50 -6.85
C ALA A 15 6.65 -15.07 -6.41
N VAL A 16 7.27 -15.81 -5.51
CA VAL A 16 8.31 -15.31 -4.63
C VAL A 16 9.74 -15.55 -5.15
N LYS A 17 9.95 -15.57 -6.44
CA LYS A 17 11.26 -15.95 -6.95
C LYS A 17 12.35 -14.90 -6.66
N ASP A 18 12.01 -13.61 -6.54
CA ASP A 18 12.99 -12.54 -6.59
C ASP A 18 12.63 -11.33 -5.69
N HIS A 19 12.13 -11.54 -4.46
CA HIS A 19 11.83 -10.44 -3.56
C HIS A 19 12.73 -10.43 -2.31
N VAL A 20 12.84 -9.27 -1.71
CA VAL A 20 13.55 -9.06 -0.45
C VAL A 20 12.55 -8.80 0.66
N ASP A 21 12.56 -9.66 1.69
CA ASP A 21 11.82 -9.41 2.92
C ASP A 21 12.59 -8.44 3.80
N LEU A 22 11.90 -7.44 4.34
CA LEU A 22 12.48 -6.63 5.40
C LEU A 22 12.32 -7.35 6.74
N PRO A 23 13.40 -7.45 7.54
CA PRO A 23 13.35 -8.09 8.84
C PRO A 23 12.28 -7.46 9.76
N GLY A 24 11.48 -8.29 10.40
CA GLY A 24 10.46 -7.86 11.38
C GLY A 24 9.03 -7.81 10.86
N SER A 25 8.79 -7.97 9.57
CA SER A 25 7.46 -8.11 9.00
C SER A 25 7.48 -9.02 7.78
N ASN A 26 6.71 -10.09 7.81
CA ASN A 26 6.51 -10.98 6.66
C ASN A 26 5.52 -10.43 5.62
N LEU A 27 5.08 -9.20 5.77
CA LEU A 27 4.18 -8.50 4.84
C LEU A 27 4.84 -7.30 4.14
N VAL A 28 6.11 -7.08 4.36
CA VAL A 28 6.85 -5.93 3.79
C VAL A 28 7.71 -6.43 2.64
N TYR A 29 7.13 -6.41 1.47
CA TYR A 29 7.80 -6.68 0.20
C TYR A 29 8.01 -5.35 -0.51
N ASP A 30 9.24 -4.86 -0.56
CA ASP A 30 9.52 -3.55 -1.11
C ASP A 30 10.26 -3.58 -2.44
N PHE A 31 10.95 -4.67 -2.72
CA PHE A 31 11.79 -4.82 -3.91
C PHE A 31 11.41 -6.11 -4.63
N HIS A 32 11.07 -5.99 -5.91
CA HIS A 32 10.55 -7.09 -6.70
C HIS A 32 11.24 -7.14 -8.06
N GLY A 33 11.68 -8.31 -8.47
CA GLY A 33 12.42 -8.53 -9.71
C GLY A 33 13.92 -8.29 -9.58
N ASP A 34 14.64 -8.49 -10.68
CA ASP A 34 16.08 -8.29 -10.74
C ASP A 34 16.42 -6.90 -11.32
N PRO A 35 16.99 -5.98 -10.51
CA PRO A 35 17.34 -4.64 -10.99
C PRO A 35 18.44 -4.63 -12.06
N LEU A 36 19.20 -5.72 -12.22
CA LEU A 36 20.29 -5.78 -13.18
C LEU A 36 19.83 -6.19 -14.58
N SER A 37 18.72 -6.89 -14.67
CA SER A 37 18.13 -7.33 -15.95
C SER A 37 16.87 -6.57 -16.35
N ALA A 38 16.38 -5.66 -15.50
CA ALA A 38 15.11 -4.97 -15.72
C ALA A 38 15.06 -4.14 -17.00
N GLU A 39 14.06 -4.41 -17.85
CA GLU A 39 13.69 -3.61 -19.00
C GLU A 39 12.78 -2.43 -18.60
N LEU A 40 12.05 -2.58 -17.49
CA LEU A 40 11.13 -1.58 -16.95
C LEU A 40 11.36 -1.44 -15.44
N PHE A 41 11.61 -0.21 -14.99
CA PHE A 41 11.74 0.12 -13.58
C PHE A 41 10.63 1.04 -13.09
N ILE A 42 9.84 0.57 -12.11
CA ILE A 42 8.69 1.27 -11.56
C ILE A 42 8.93 1.57 -10.08
N VAL A 43 8.67 2.78 -9.65
CA VAL A 43 8.55 3.11 -8.23
C VAL A 43 7.10 3.44 -7.92
N MET A 44 6.57 2.85 -6.86
CA MET A 44 5.18 3.04 -6.46
C MET A 44 5.01 3.05 -4.95
N GLU A 45 3.92 3.68 -4.51
CA GLU A 45 3.58 3.59 -3.09
C GLU A 45 3.10 2.18 -2.72
N GLY A 46 3.39 1.80 -1.48
CA GLY A 46 3.19 0.46 -0.98
C GLY A 46 1.75 -0.02 -0.87
N ASN A 47 0.78 0.88 -1.00
CA ASN A 47 -0.64 0.58 -0.84
C ASN A 47 -1.23 -0.33 -1.93
N GLN A 48 -0.48 -0.61 -2.99
CA GLN A 48 -0.90 -1.40 -4.15
C GLN A 48 -0.24 -2.78 -4.23
N PHE A 49 0.59 -3.15 -3.25
CA PHE A 49 1.45 -4.35 -3.34
C PHE A 49 0.66 -5.62 -3.68
N MET A 50 -0.58 -5.78 -3.18
CA MET A 50 -1.39 -6.99 -3.35
C MET A 50 -1.92 -7.18 -4.78
N VAL A 51 -2.09 -6.10 -5.54
CA VAL A 51 -2.68 -6.17 -6.89
C VAL A 51 -1.63 -6.22 -7.99
N ILE A 52 -0.43 -5.72 -7.74
CA ILE A 52 0.61 -5.56 -8.78
C ILE A 52 1.00 -6.87 -9.46
N PRO A 53 1.13 -8.03 -8.80
CA PRO A 53 1.42 -9.28 -9.48
C PRO A 53 0.40 -9.62 -10.57
N ASP A 54 -0.90 -9.43 -10.29
CA ASP A 54 -1.96 -9.70 -11.27
C ASP A 54 -1.98 -8.70 -12.42
N VAL A 55 -1.74 -7.42 -12.09
CA VAL A 55 -1.63 -6.35 -13.10
C VAL A 55 -0.45 -6.58 -14.03
N LEU A 56 0.70 -7.03 -13.51
CA LEU A 56 1.86 -7.38 -14.33
C LEU A 56 1.59 -8.59 -15.24
N GLU A 57 0.96 -9.64 -14.74
CA GLU A 57 0.62 -10.81 -15.57
C GLU A 57 -0.38 -10.42 -16.68
N ALA A 58 -1.35 -9.56 -16.40
CA ALA A 58 -2.25 -9.03 -17.40
C ALA A 58 -1.54 -8.12 -18.42
N PHE A 59 -0.63 -7.28 -17.94
CA PHE A 59 0.20 -6.45 -18.81
C PHE A 59 1.05 -7.28 -19.76
N PHE A 60 1.69 -8.37 -19.30
CA PHE A 60 2.47 -9.24 -20.15
C PHE A 60 1.62 -9.95 -21.23
N ARG A 61 0.37 -10.34 -20.88
CA ARG A 61 -0.58 -10.85 -21.88
C ARG A 61 -0.94 -9.78 -22.92
N HIS A 62 -1.20 -8.56 -22.45
CA HIS A 62 -1.51 -7.41 -23.33
C HIS A 62 -0.32 -7.05 -24.25
N LEU A 63 0.90 -7.12 -23.72
CA LEU A 63 2.14 -6.87 -24.46
C LEU A 63 2.48 -8.00 -25.46
N GLY A 64 1.92 -9.21 -25.29
CA GLY A 64 2.25 -10.40 -26.08
C GLY A 64 3.60 -11.03 -25.75
N ARG A 65 4.31 -10.56 -24.73
CA ARG A 65 5.57 -11.10 -24.22
C ARG A 65 5.75 -10.83 -22.73
N ARG A 66 6.62 -11.59 -22.08
CA ARG A 66 7.13 -11.19 -20.76
C ARG A 66 8.23 -10.12 -20.93
N ALA A 67 8.30 -9.23 -19.97
CA ALA A 67 9.37 -8.28 -19.83
C ALA A 67 9.98 -8.42 -18.43
N GLU A 68 11.26 -8.16 -18.30
CA GLU A 68 11.91 -8.09 -16.98
C GLU A 68 11.55 -6.76 -16.33
N VAL A 69 10.80 -6.83 -15.23
CA VAL A 69 10.32 -5.66 -14.50
C VAL A 69 10.91 -5.65 -13.10
N PHE A 70 11.57 -4.56 -12.75
CA PHE A 70 11.92 -4.27 -11.36
C PHE A 70 10.99 -3.19 -10.82
N TYR A 71 10.35 -3.44 -9.68
CA TYR A 71 9.50 -2.45 -9.06
C TYR A 71 9.70 -2.36 -7.55
N VAL A 72 9.43 -1.17 -7.03
CA VAL A 72 9.62 -0.82 -5.62
C VAL A 72 8.31 -0.32 -5.04
N THR A 73 7.88 -0.88 -3.90
CA THR A 73 6.62 -0.55 -3.22
C THR A 73 6.88 0.13 -1.88
N LEU A 74 7.49 1.30 -1.89
CA LEU A 74 7.87 2.08 -0.70
C LEU A 74 6.93 3.28 -0.48
N PRO A 75 6.86 3.82 0.74
CA PRO A 75 6.26 5.13 0.96
C PRO A 75 6.94 6.22 0.11
N PRO A 76 6.18 7.18 -0.46
CA PRO A 76 6.72 8.21 -1.34
C PRO A 76 7.97 8.94 -0.83
N PRO A 77 8.12 9.31 0.45
CA PRO A 77 9.35 9.92 0.94
C PRO A 77 10.58 9.01 0.84
N ARG A 78 10.41 7.68 0.79
CA ARG A 78 11.50 6.71 0.72
C ARG A 78 11.99 6.47 -0.68
N PHE A 79 11.14 6.52 -1.70
CA PHE A 79 11.57 6.38 -3.09
C PHE A 79 11.83 7.71 -3.80
N ARG A 80 11.49 8.85 -3.19
CA ARG A 80 11.80 10.17 -3.75
C ARG A 80 13.28 10.35 -4.12
N PRO A 81 14.25 9.94 -3.29
CA PRO A 81 15.66 10.02 -3.68
C PRO A 81 16.00 9.26 -4.96
N LEU A 82 15.32 8.13 -5.24
CA LEU A 82 15.52 7.37 -6.49
C LEU A 82 15.07 8.18 -7.70
N ILE A 83 13.96 8.90 -7.59
CA ILE A 83 13.43 9.81 -8.62
C ILE A 83 14.42 10.96 -8.87
N GLU A 84 15.06 11.46 -7.83
CA GLU A 84 16.06 12.53 -7.86
C GLU A 84 17.44 12.02 -8.34
N GLY A 85 17.58 10.71 -8.63
CA GLY A 85 18.80 10.10 -9.16
C GLY A 85 19.82 9.65 -8.11
N HIS A 86 19.42 9.61 -6.83
CA HIS A 86 20.25 9.04 -5.79
C HIS A 86 20.23 7.51 -5.85
N PRO A 87 21.35 6.83 -5.51
CA PRO A 87 21.37 5.37 -5.48
C PRO A 87 20.55 4.81 -4.33
N LEU A 88 19.98 3.62 -4.53
CA LEU A 88 19.40 2.84 -3.46
C LEU A 88 20.48 1.97 -2.80
N ALA A 89 20.63 2.12 -1.50
CA ALA A 89 21.54 1.29 -0.71
C ALA A 89 20.74 0.31 0.18
N ILE A 90 21.06 -0.98 0.07
CA ILE A 90 20.50 -2.05 0.90
C ILE A 90 21.69 -2.81 1.51
N GLY A 91 22.04 -2.52 2.75
CA GLY A 91 23.28 -3.01 3.33
C GLY A 91 24.48 -2.57 2.50
N ASN A 92 25.24 -3.52 1.98
CA ASN A 92 26.41 -3.28 1.13
C ASN A 92 26.08 -3.18 -0.37
N LEU A 93 24.84 -3.44 -0.75
CA LEU A 93 24.39 -3.35 -2.14
C LEU A 93 24.03 -1.90 -2.48
N VAL A 94 24.68 -1.33 -3.47
CA VAL A 94 24.38 0.02 -3.97
C VAL A 94 23.86 -0.10 -5.41
N LEU A 95 22.57 0.15 -5.58
CA LEU A 95 21.89 0.09 -6.86
C LEU A 95 21.75 1.49 -7.45
N LYS A 96 22.36 1.70 -8.61
CA LYS A 96 22.27 2.95 -9.38
C LYS A 96 21.39 2.71 -10.60
N PHE A 97 20.10 3.00 -10.46
CA PHE A 97 19.16 2.92 -11.56
C PHE A 97 18.21 4.11 -11.52
N ARG A 98 17.65 4.46 -12.67
CA ARG A 98 16.61 5.48 -12.76
C ARG A 98 15.26 4.81 -12.94
N PRO A 99 14.26 5.13 -12.12
CA PRO A 99 12.90 4.72 -12.42
C PRO A 99 12.45 5.36 -13.73
N GLN A 100 11.63 4.64 -14.48
CA GLN A 100 11.01 5.11 -15.72
C GLN A 100 9.56 5.51 -15.46
N VAL A 101 8.92 4.88 -14.48
CA VAL A 101 7.52 5.09 -14.09
C VAL A 101 7.42 5.39 -12.61
N VAL A 102 6.58 6.34 -12.27
CA VAL A 102 6.22 6.70 -10.91
C VAL A 102 4.71 6.53 -10.72
N MET A 103 4.31 5.84 -9.64
CA MET A 103 2.91 5.68 -9.26
C MET A 103 2.71 6.14 -7.80
N GLY A 104 1.77 7.04 -7.57
CA GLY A 104 1.55 7.58 -6.22
C GLY A 104 0.35 8.51 -6.12
N PRO A 105 0.09 9.07 -4.93
CA PRO A 105 -1.04 9.97 -4.72
C PRO A 105 -0.80 11.36 -5.34
N PRO A 106 -1.89 12.11 -5.64
CA PRO A 106 -1.80 13.44 -6.27
C PRO A 106 -0.88 14.43 -5.55
N ASP A 107 -0.92 14.45 -4.21
CA ASP A 107 -0.07 15.33 -3.40
C ASP A 107 1.43 15.05 -3.57
N PHE A 108 1.79 13.81 -3.80
CA PHE A 108 3.17 13.45 -4.11
C PHE A 108 3.53 13.81 -5.55
N MET A 109 2.67 13.48 -6.50
CA MET A 109 2.88 13.82 -7.92
C MET A 109 3.09 15.31 -8.14
N SER A 110 2.32 16.15 -7.44
CA SER A 110 2.47 17.61 -7.52
C SER A 110 3.85 18.10 -7.06
N LYS A 111 4.47 17.42 -6.10
CA LYS A 111 5.81 17.76 -5.56
C LYS A 111 6.97 17.37 -6.50
N ILE A 112 6.71 16.50 -7.45
CA ILE A 112 7.71 16.00 -8.41
C ILE A 112 7.35 16.38 -9.86
N LYS A 113 6.39 17.28 -10.08
CA LYS A 113 5.86 17.68 -11.40
C LYS A 113 6.95 18.10 -12.40
N ASP A 114 8.07 18.65 -11.90
CA ASP A 114 9.17 19.07 -12.76
C ASP A 114 10.05 17.90 -13.25
N LEU A 115 9.90 16.71 -12.65
CA LEU A 115 10.66 15.50 -12.97
C LEU A 115 9.86 14.47 -13.78
N VAL A 116 8.54 14.60 -13.83
CA VAL A 116 7.64 13.65 -14.48
C VAL A 116 6.79 14.32 -15.56
N THR A 117 6.20 13.49 -16.43
CA THR A 117 5.12 13.92 -17.35
C THR A 117 3.85 14.23 -16.57
N GLU A 118 2.83 14.75 -17.22
CA GLU A 118 1.54 14.99 -16.59
C GLU A 118 0.96 13.69 -15.99
N PRO A 119 0.68 13.68 -14.68
CA PRO A 119 0.14 12.49 -14.02
C PRO A 119 -1.29 12.18 -14.49
N LYS A 120 -1.60 10.89 -14.63
CA LYS A 120 -2.94 10.40 -14.99
C LYS A 120 -3.51 9.57 -13.88
N THR A 121 -4.71 9.88 -13.41
CA THR A 121 -5.44 9.03 -12.45
C THR A 121 -5.88 7.75 -13.14
N PHE A 122 -5.56 6.59 -12.55
CA PHE A 122 -5.93 5.29 -13.11
C PHE A 122 -6.86 4.49 -12.19
N VAL A 123 -6.84 4.74 -10.88
CA VAL A 123 -7.73 4.08 -9.91
C VAL A 123 -7.93 4.95 -8.66
N ARG A 124 -8.98 4.66 -7.89
CA ARG A 124 -9.25 5.24 -6.58
C ARG A 124 -9.32 4.15 -5.51
N ASN A 125 -9.10 4.49 -4.25
CA ASN A 125 -9.44 3.60 -3.15
C ASN A 125 -10.88 3.89 -2.66
N LYS A 126 -11.44 2.92 -1.93
CA LYS A 126 -12.78 3.07 -1.30
C LYS A 126 -12.73 3.83 0.02
N GLY A 127 -11.55 4.31 0.44
CA GLY A 127 -11.37 5.00 1.69
C GLY A 127 -10.97 4.09 2.84
N VAL A 128 -11.21 4.56 4.06
CA VAL A 128 -10.80 3.96 5.33
C VAL A 128 -11.91 3.12 5.91
N VAL A 129 -11.56 2.04 6.59
CA VAL A 129 -12.43 1.19 7.43
C VAL A 129 -11.77 0.96 8.78
N LEU A 130 -12.52 0.47 9.75
CA LEU A 130 -11.97 -0.01 11.02
C LEU A 130 -11.74 -1.53 10.92
N LEU A 131 -10.49 -1.96 10.85
CA LEU A 131 -10.11 -3.35 10.97
C LEU A 131 -10.22 -3.77 12.44
N VAL A 132 -10.92 -4.87 12.72
CA VAL A 132 -11.09 -5.43 14.07
C VAL A 132 -10.70 -6.90 14.10
N GLN A 133 -10.40 -7.42 15.28
CA GLN A 133 -10.17 -8.86 15.45
C GLN A 133 -11.36 -9.67 14.91
N LYS A 134 -11.09 -10.87 14.43
CA LYS A 134 -12.13 -11.78 13.94
C LYS A 134 -13.19 -12.05 15.04
N GLY A 135 -14.46 -11.89 14.67
CA GLY A 135 -15.59 -11.98 15.59
C GLY A 135 -15.83 -10.73 16.42
N ASN A 136 -15.05 -9.66 16.23
CA ASN A 136 -15.21 -8.37 16.92
C ASN A 136 -15.45 -8.53 18.44
N PRO A 137 -14.55 -9.11 19.21
CA PRO A 137 -14.77 -9.48 20.62
C PRO A 137 -15.04 -8.26 21.51
N LYS A 138 -14.62 -7.07 21.11
CA LYS A 138 -14.87 -5.81 21.84
C LYS A 138 -16.21 -5.15 21.49
N GLY A 139 -16.97 -5.71 20.53
CA GLY A 139 -18.27 -5.19 20.14
C GLY A 139 -18.19 -3.75 19.62
N ILE A 140 -17.13 -3.39 18.90
CA ILE A 140 -16.94 -2.08 18.29
C ILE A 140 -17.96 -1.93 17.17
N LYS A 141 -18.72 -0.84 17.14
CA LYS A 141 -19.78 -0.58 16.15
C LYS A 141 -19.41 0.56 15.19
N GLY A 142 -18.51 1.42 15.58
CA GLY A 142 -18.08 2.57 14.80
C GLY A 142 -16.96 3.36 15.47
N PRO A 143 -16.56 4.48 14.86
CA PRO A 143 -15.48 5.34 15.37
C PRO A 143 -15.72 5.84 16.78
N GLU A 144 -16.97 6.07 17.16
CA GLU A 144 -17.37 6.58 18.49
C GLU A 144 -16.98 5.63 19.61
N ASP A 145 -16.93 4.31 19.35
CA ASP A 145 -16.53 3.33 20.35
C ASP A 145 -15.02 3.36 20.65
N LEU A 146 -14.21 3.98 19.79
CA LEU A 146 -12.76 4.04 19.95
C LEU A 146 -12.34 4.95 21.11
N ILE A 147 -13.22 5.82 21.59
CA ILE A 147 -12.98 6.66 22.77
C ILE A 147 -13.02 5.89 24.09
N ARG A 148 -13.62 4.69 24.13
CA ARG A 148 -13.69 3.87 25.34
C ARG A 148 -12.28 3.56 25.83
N GLU A 149 -12.04 3.66 27.13
CA GLU A 149 -10.73 3.53 27.77
C GLU A 149 -10.06 2.19 27.49
N GLU A 150 -10.85 1.10 27.48
CA GLU A 150 -10.37 -0.26 27.27
C GLU A 150 -10.04 -0.60 25.82
N ILE A 151 -10.36 0.26 24.84
CA ILE A 151 -10.08 0.02 23.42
C ILE A 151 -8.68 0.48 23.06
N LYS A 152 -7.85 -0.48 22.64
CA LYS A 152 -6.48 -0.25 22.16
C LYS A 152 -6.48 -0.07 20.64
N ILE A 153 -5.93 1.04 20.20
CA ILE A 153 -5.89 1.42 18.78
C ILE A 153 -4.48 1.24 18.25
N ALA A 154 -4.33 0.57 17.10
CA ALA A 154 -3.09 0.61 16.32
C ALA A 154 -3.28 1.50 15.09
N ILE A 155 -2.25 2.25 14.71
CA ILE A 155 -2.31 3.17 13.56
C ILE A 155 -0.92 3.35 12.95
N SER A 156 -0.86 3.83 11.71
CA SER A 156 0.38 4.18 11.03
C SER A 156 1.19 5.23 11.80
N ASN A 157 2.51 5.15 11.68
CA ASN A 157 3.42 6.04 12.42
C ASN A 157 3.43 7.44 11.80
N PRO A 158 3.14 8.50 12.57
CA PRO A 158 3.11 9.89 12.08
C PRO A 158 4.45 10.39 11.55
N LYS A 159 5.56 9.76 11.89
CA LYS A 159 6.92 10.15 11.45
C LYS A 159 7.35 9.47 10.15
N THR A 160 6.96 8.22 9.94
CA THR A 160 7.41 7.42 8.79
C THR A 160 6.33 7.28 7.71
N GLU A 161 5.06 7.36 8.10
CA GLU A 161 3.87 7.16 7.26
C GLU A 161 2.91 8.36 7.34
N VAL A 162 3.47 9.56 7.16
CA VAL A 162 2.76 10.84 7.38
C VAL A 162 1.42 10.93 6.65
N ASN A 163 1.37 10.49 5.39
CA ASN A 163 0.16 10.62 4.57
C ASN A 163 -0.93 9.66 5.05
N SER A 164 -0.60 8.38 5.27
CA SER A 164 -1.55 7.38 5.77
C SER A 164 -2.06 7.77 7.17
N PHE A 165 -1.17 8.23 8.05
CA PHE A 165 -1.56 8.71 9.38
C PHE A 165 -2.57 9.86 9.29
N LYS A 166 -2.31 10.87 8.45
CA LYS A 166 -3.23 12.00 8.26
C LYS A 166 -4.58 11.55 7.71
N THR A 167 -4.59 10.65 6.73
CA THR A 167 -5.82 10.12 6.14
C THR A 167 -6.65 9.37 7.17
N TYR A 168 -6.00 8.50 7.96
CA TYR A 168 -6.69 7.74 8.99
C TYR A 168 -7.22 8.63 10.11
N LEU A 169 -6.43 9.61 10.53
CA LEU A 169 -6.85 10.56 11.55
C LEU A 169 -8.02 11.43 11.08
N ALA A 170 -7.99 11.90 9.82
CA ALA A 170 -9.07 12.68 9.23
C ALA A 170 -10.40 11.91 9.17
N ALA A 171 -10.36 10.59 8.95
CA ALA A 171 -11.56 9.75 9.00
C ALA A 171 -12.17 9.66 10.41
N LEU A 172 -11.39 9.96 11.45
CA LEU A 172 -11.77 9.85 12.87
C LEU A 172 -11.99 11.20 13.55
N GLU A 173 -11.69 12.32 12.87
CA GLU A 173 -11.69 13.67 13.50
C GLU A 173 -13.05 14.13 14.00
N HIS A 174 -14.14 13.53 13.50
CA HIS A 174 -15.51 13.85 13.94
C HIS A 174 -15.82 13.32 15.36
N VAL A 175 -14.97 12.45 15.93
CA VAL A 175 -15.13 11.93 17.30
C VAL A 175 -14.35 12.79 18.30
N PRO A 176 -15.04 13.54 19.18
CA PRO A 176 -14.39 14.42 20.13
C PRO A 176 -13.43 13.67 21.06
N GLY A 177 -12.21 14.20 21.25
CA GLY A 177 -11.20 13.64 22.14
C GLY A 177 -10.43 12.40 21.58
N LEU A 178 -10.87 11.84 20.46
CA LEU A 178 -10.23 10.64 19.91
C LEU A 178 -8.83 10.93 19.35
N LYS A 179 -8.64 12.11 18.77
CA LYS A 179 -7.31 12.52 18.29
C LYS A 179 -6.28 12.54 19.43
N GLU A 180 -6.63 13.16 20.55
CA GLU A 180 -5.78 13.25 21.73
C GLU A 180 -5.47 11.87 22.31
N LYS A 181 -6.48 10.98 22.34
CA LYS A 181 -6.28 9.59 22.76
C LYS A 181 -5.30 8.87 21.82
N ILE A 182 -5.47 9.00 20.50
CA ILE A 182 -4.58 8.37 19.52
C ILE A 182 -3.15 8.88 19.68
N GLU A 183 -2.95 10.18 19.76
CA GLU A 183 -1.62 10.77 19.88
C GLU A 183 -0.89 10.34 21.16
N LYS A 184 -1.63 10.07 22.24
CA LYS A 184 -1.08 9.71 23.56
C LYS A 184 -0.92 8.19 23.75
N GLU A 185 -1.83 7.38 23.26
CA GLU A 185 -2.02 5.98 23.68
C GLU A 185 -1.96 4.96 22.54
N ALA A 186 -2.03 5.39 21.27
CA ALA A 186 -2.06 4.44 20.17
C ALA A 186 -0.74 3.70 19.99
N ILE A 187 -0.84 2.47 19.51
CA ILE A 187 0.29 1.66 19.07
C ILE A 187 0.63 2.07 17.64
N PHE A 188 1.77 2.72 17.45
CA PHE A 188 2.24 3.13 16.13
C PHE A 188 3.04 2.03 15.45
N SER A 189 2.89 1.92 14.12
CA SER A 189 3.76 1.04 13.33
C SER A 189 5.24 1.34 13.58
N GLN A 190 6.07 0.31 13.65
CA GLN A 190 7.49 0.42 14.04
C GLN A 190 8.40 0.47 12.82
N VAL A 191 8.00 -0.22 11.74
CA VAL A 191 8.70 -0.20 10.47
C VAL A 191 8.17 0.88 9.54
N ILE A 192 8.66 0.93 8.30
CA ILE A 192 8.33 1.97 7.33
C ILE A 192 6.88 1.91 6.85
N HIS A 193 6.20 0.78 7.02
CA HIS A 193 4.85 0.57 6.46
C HIS A 193 3.78 0.37 7.52
N HIS A 194 2.64 1.03 7.32
CA HIS A 194 1.43 0.72 8.06
C HIS A 194 0.85 -0.67 7.74
N ARG A 195 1.40 -1.38 6.77
CA ARG A 195 1.14 -2.82 6.52
C ARG A 195 1.44 -3.71 7.72
N GLU A 196 2.24 -3.24 8.66
CA GLU A 196 2.50 -3.89 9.94
C GLU A 196 1.29 -3.81 10.90
N VAL A 197 0.46 -2.76 10.78
CA VAL A 197 -0.64 -2.49 11.72
C VAL A 197 -1.62 -3.65 11.88
N PRO A 198 -2.03 -4.38 10.84
CA PRO A 198 -2.86 -5.57 11.01
C PRO A 198 -2.25 -6.64 11.93
N ALA A 199 -0.93 -6.77 11.97
CA ALA A 199 -0.29 -7.74 12.86
C ALA A 199 -0.51 -7.42 14.35
N PHE A 200 -0.58 -6.14 14.74
CA PHE A 200 -0.92 -5.77 16.12
C PHE A 200 -2.33 -6.19 16.48
N VAL A 201 -3.28 -6.08 15.56
CA VAL A 201 -4.67 -6.51 15.79
C VAL A 201 -4.76 -8.05 15.84
N PHE A 202 -4.07 -8.72 14.92
CA PHE A 202 -4.04 -10.18 14.87
C PHE A 202 -3.46 -10.82 16.14
N GLU A 203 -2.37 -10.26 16.66
CA GLU A 203 -1.68 -10.72 17.87
C GLU A 203 -2.39 -10.26 19.16
N GLY A 204 -3.50 -9.52 19.07
CA GLY A 204 -4.25 -9.03 20.22
C GLY A 204 -3.56 -7.92 21.01
N LEU A 205 -2.56 -7.27 20.44
CA LEU A 205 -1.90 -6.11 21.03
C LEU A 205 -2.77 -4.86 20.90
N ALA A 206 -3.55 -4.77 19.80
CA ALA A 206 -4.58 -3.78 19.58
C ALA A 206 -5.92 -4.48 19.33
N ASP A 207 -7.02 -3.76 19.57
CA ASP A 207 -8.38 -4.23 19.33
C ASP A 207 -8.89 -3.79 17.96
N VAL A 208 -8.38 -2.66 17.45
CA VAL A 208 -8.85 -2.01 16.24
C VAL A 208 -7.73 -1.21 15.55
N ALA A 209 -7.84 -1.07 14.23
CA ALA A 209 -6.99 -0.20 13.45
C ALA A 209 -7.77 0.45 12.31
N PRO A 210 -7.70 1.78 12.14
CA PRO A 210 -8.12 2.42 10.89
C PRO A 210 -7.16 2.00 9.78
N LEU A 211 -7.71 1.56 8.64
CA LEU A 211 -6.94 1.02 7.53
C LEU A 211 -7.69 1.26 6.22
N TYR A 212 -6.99 1.38 5.10
CA TYR A 212 -7.65 1.42 3.79
C TYR A 212 -8.46 0.16 3.54
N PHE A 213 -9.64 0.30 2.92
CA PHE A 213 -10.55 -0.81 2.62
C PHE A 213 -9.86 -1.97 1.89
N HIS A 214 -9.04 -1.69 0.87
CA HIS A 214 -8.38 -2.72 0.07
C HIS A 214 -7.40 -3.58 0.89
N PHE A 215 -6.81 -3.07 1.97
CA PHE A 215 -6.05 -3.89 2.92
C PHE A 215 -6.97 -4.82 3.73
N ALA A 216 -8.07 -4.30 4.28
CA ALA A 216 -9.02 -5.13 5.00
C ALA A 216 -9.60 -6.24 4.09
N TYR A 217 -9.93 -5.88 2.85
CA TYR A 217 -10.41 -6.80 1.82
C TYR A 217 -9.37 -7.89 1.49
N TYR A 218 -8.09 -7.52 1.37
CA TYR A 218 -7.00 -8.46 1.12
C TYR A 218 -6.95 -9.58 2.17
N TYR A 219 -7.03 -9.25 3.45
CA TYR A 219 -7.00 -10.22 4.54
C TYR A 219 -8.28 -11.06 4.69
N GLN A 220 -9.34 -10.73 3.97
CA GLN A 220 -10.58 -11.49 3.92
C GLN A 220 -10.72 -12.32 2.64
N ASN A 221 -9.88 -12.07 1.65
CA ASN A 221 -10.00 -12.69 0.35
C ASN A 221 -9.51 -14.16 0.40
N PRO A 222 -10.38 -15.15 0.09
CA PRO A 222 -10.04 -16.57 0.13
C PRO A 222 -8.96 -16.98 -0.87
N ARG A 223 -8.65 -16.13 -1.84
CA ARG A 223 -7.51 -16.31 -2.73
C ARG A 223 -6.18 -16.25 -2.01
N PHE A 224 -6.07 -15.41 -0.97
CA PHE A 224 -4.84 -15.16 -0.24
C PHE A 224 -4.80 -15.87 1.12
N PHE A 225 -5.95 -16.04 1.76
CA PHE A 225 -6.05 -16.65 3.08
C PHE A 225 -7.16 -17.68 3.11
N GLU A 226 -6.86 -18.88 3.60
CA GLU A 226 -7.83 -19.98 3.70
C GLU A 226 -9.06 -19.59 4.53
N THR A 227 -8.84 -18.80 5.58
CA THR A 227 -9.90 -18.22 6.40
C THR A 227 -9.67 -16.72 6.57
N PRO A 228 -10.73 -15.90 6.59
CA PRO A 228 -10.60 -14.49 6.89
C PRO A 228 -9.92 -14.24 8.23
N LEU A 229 -8.89 -13.40 8.25
CA LEU A 229 -8.10 -13.12 9.46
C LEU A 229 -8.76 -12.10 10.39
N PHE A 230 -9.59 -11.21 9.82
CA PHE A 230 -10.20 -10.07 10.52
C PHE A 230 -11.66 -9.91 10.13
N ASP A 231 -12.36 -9.05 10.87
CA ASP A 231 -13.56 -8.37 10.40
C ASP A 231 -13.24 -6.88 10.20
N TYR A 232 -14.11 -6.16 9.51
CA TYR A 232 -13.98 -4.71 9.38
C TYR A 232 -15.35 -4.03 9.47
N LEU A 233 -15.33 -2.76 9.85
CA LEU A 233 -16.51 -1.90 9.93
C LEU A 233 -16.29 -0.73 8.96
N GLU A 234 -17.29 -0.48 8.13
CA GLU A 234 -17.27 0.65 7.19
C GLU A 234 -17.60 1.95 7.94
N PHE A 235 -17.03 3.05 7.45
CA PHE A 235 -17.41 4.37 7.91
C PHE A 235 -18.76 4.79 7.31
N PRO A 236 -19.50 5.70 7.97
CA PRO A 236 -20.67 6.34 7.35
C PRO A 236 -20.32 6.95 6.00
N GLU A 237 -21.32 7.02 5.13
CA GLU A 237 -21.17 7.61 3.80
C GLU A 237 -20.54 9.02 3.86
N GLY A 238 -19.55 9.27 3.03
CA GLY A 238 -18.82 10.54 2.99
C GLY A 238 -17.65 10.69 3.99
N ALA A 239 -17.56 9.85 5.03
CA ALA A 239 -16.50 9.91 6.03
C ALA A 239 -15.26 9.05 5.69
N ALA A 240 -15.32 8.24 4.66
CA ALA A 240 -14.33 7.20 4.37
C ALA A 240 -12.97 7.70 3.82
N GLN A 241 -12.78 8.99 3.56
CA GLN A 241 -11.52 9.57 3.08
C GLN A 241 -10.95 8.86 1.84
N GLN A 242 -11.69 8.88 0.74
CA GLN A 242 -11.26 8.29 -0.52
C GLN A 242 -10.06 9.04 -1.12
N GLY A 243 -9.17 8.31 -1.79
CA GLY A 243 -7.98 8.86 -2.44
C GLY A 243 -7.78 8.32 -3.85
N GLU A 244 -7.01 9.05 -4.63
CA GLU A 244 -6.66 8.69 -6.01
C GLU A 244 -5.23 8.15 -6.09
N TYR A 245 -4.99 7.29 -7.10
CA TYR A 245 -3.67 6.85 -7.51
C TYR A 245 -3.41 7.32 -8.94
N GLN A 246 -2.26 7.92 -9.11
CA GLN A 246 -1.80 8.46 -10.38
C GLN A 246 -0.55 7.75 -10.87
N VAL A 247 -0.40 7.69 -12.19
CA VAL A 247 0.80 7.20 -12.87
C VAL A 247 1.37 8.31 -13.75
N ALA A 248 2.69 8.48 -13.72
CA ALA A 248 3.42 9.37 -14.59
C ALA A 248 4.71 8.71 -15.08
N LEU A 249 5.19 9.11 -16.26
CA LEU A 249 6.51 8.73 -16.74
C LEU A 249 7.55 9.73 -16.23
N MET A 250 8.75 9.25 -15.94
CA MET A 250 9.89 10.15 -15.72
C MET A 250 10.21 10.90 -17.02
N LYS A 251 10.57 12.18 -16.93
CA LYS A 251 11.03 12.95 -18.09
C LYS A 251 12.25 12.28 -18.72
N GLY A 252 12.16 12.02 -20.01
CA GLY A 252 13.14 11.25 -20.78
C GLY A 252 12.76 9.78 -21.00
N ALA A 253 11.82 9.24 -20.25
CA ALA A 253 11.26 7.89 -20.47
C ALA A 253 10.00 7.89 -21.34
N GLU A 254 9.47 9.06 -21.70
CA GLU A 254 8.28 9.21 -22.52
C GLU A 254 8.46 8.71 -23.97
N GLU A 255 9.70 8.59 -24.43
CA GLU A 255 10.01 8.03 -25.76
C GLU A 255 10.24 6.52 -25.74
N GLU A 256 10.38 5.93 -24.56
CA GLU A 256 10.59 4.48 -24.39
C GLU A 256 9.27 3.72 -24.55
N GLU A 257 9.31 2.59 -25.26
CA GLU A 257 8.12 1.80 -25.57
C GLU A 257 7.46 1.22 -24.32
N LEU A 258 8.25 0.56 -23.47
CA LEU A 258 7.72 -0.21 -22.34
C LEU A 258 7.08 0.66 -21.24
N PRO A 259 7.68 1.79 -20.81
CA PRO A 259 7.03 2.72 -19.88
C PRO A 259 5.71 3.28 -20.41
N ARG A 260 5.65 3.65 -21.71
CA ARG A 260 4.42 4.12 -22.35
C ARG A 260 3.34 3.02 -22.39
N ALA A 261 3.74 1.80 -22.76
CA ALA A 261 2.82 0.67 -22.79
C ALA A 261 2.25 0.37 -21.40
N TRP A 262 3.08 0.41 -20.37
CA TRP A 262 2.62 0.24 -18.98
C TRP A 262 1.63 1.34 -18.57
N GLN A 263 1.95 2.61 -18.81
CA GLN A 263 1.03 3.72 -18.50
C GLN A 263 -0.29 3.57 -19.26
N ALA A 264 -0.24 3.23 -20.54
CA ALA A 264 -1.44 3.02 -21.36
C ALA A 264 -2.29 1.85 -20.85
N PHE A 265 -1.65 0.73 -20.47
CA PHE A 265 -2.31 -0.45 -19.93
C PHE A 265 -3.06 -0.14 -18.63
N LEU A 266 -2.44 0.60 -17.70
CA LEU A 266 -3.09 0.98 -16.44
C LEU A 266 -4.38 1.80 -16.63
N LEU A 267 -4.53 2.47 -17.75
CA LEU A 267 -5.72 3.25 -18.10
C LEU A 267 -6.81 2.42 -18.81
N THR A 268 -6.58 1.13 -19.03
CA THR A 268 -7.57 0.24 -19.65
C THR A 268 -8.62 -0.25 -18.66
N ASN A 269 -9.77 -0.66 -19.18
CA ASN A 269 -10.80 -1.33 -18.36
C ASN A 269 -10.28 -2.64 -17.74
N GLU A 270 -9.41 -3.39 -18.43
CA GLU A 270 -8.83 -4.62 -17.90
C GLU A 270 -8.04 -4.36 -16.61
N ALA A 271 -7.15 -3.39 -16.62
CA ALA A 271 -6.41 -3.00 -15.42
C ALA A 271 -7.34 -2.52 -14.32
N ARG A 272 -8.34 -1.70 -14.64
CA ARG A 272 -9.33 -1.20 -13.70
C ARG A 272 -10.10 -2.33 -13.00
N GLU A 273 -10.57 -3.33 -13.74
CA GLU A 273 -11.29 -4.49 -13.19
C GLU A 273 -10.41 -5.31 -12.24
N LEU A 274 -9.11 -5.44 -12.53
CA LEU A 274 -8.17 -6.07 -11.62
C LEU A 274 -8.06 -5.31 -10.29
N TYR A 275 -7.93 -3.98 -10.33
CA TYR A 275 -7.93 -3.18 -9.11
C TYR A 275 -9.25 -3.32 -8.32
N ILE A 276 -10.40 -3.31 -9.01
CA ILE A 276 -11.72 -3.53 -8.37
C ILE A 276 -11.77 -4.88 -7.67
N SER A 277 -11.25 -5.94 -8.31
CA SER A 277 -11.23 -7.30 -7.74
C SER A 277 -10.34 -7.42 -6.50
N HIS A 278 -9.44 -6.46 -6.28
CA HIS A 278 -8.61 -6.32 -5.08
C HIS A 278 -9.13 -5.28 -4.07
N GLY A 279 -10.38 -4.82 -4.22
CA GLY A 279 -11.02 -3.93 -3.25
C GLY A 279 -10.78 -2.44 -3.48
N PHE A 280 -10.27 -2.04 -4.63
CA PHE A 280 -10.21 -0.63 -5.03
C PHE A 280 -11.56 -0.16 -5.58
N ALA A 281 -11.74 1.15 -5.72
CA ALA A 281 -12.90 1.72 -6.37
C ALA A 281 -12.74 1.73 -7.89
N GLY A 282 -13.86 1.58 -8.57
CA GLY A 282 -13.91 1.64 -10.02
C GLY A 282 -13.84 3.06 -10.59
#